data_52c049ca8f91587c0d71c13da1a6ec17
#
_entry.id   52c049ca8f91587c0d71c13da1a6ec17
#
_cell.length_a   1.000
_cell.length_b   1.000
_cell.length_c   1.000
_cell.angle_alpha   90.00
_cell.angle_beta   90.00
_cell.angle_gamma   90.00
#
_symmetry.space_group_name_H-M   'P 1'
#
loop_
_entity.id
_entity.type
_entity.pdbx_description
1 polymer ?
#
loop_
_entity_poly.entity_id
_entity_poly.type
_entity_poly.pdbx_seq_one_letter_code
_entity_poly.pdbx_strand_id
1 'polypeptide(L)'
;MAGLDLEMPGPPRWYGSRLVEAVEAGDVPESVVDAAVRRLLVLAERTRTFDEPHDREEQQLDEPAHRLLARRASTEAMVLLKNDGILPLAVDRLASLAVIGPNAATAMIMGGGSAALVAQHETSLLDALTARMGSQLEIRYEPGVVTDRTARPLGGHTTERSDGGRG
;
A
#
# COMPACT_ATOMS: atom_id res chain seq x y z
N MET A 1 -8.72 -30.27 13.78
CA MET A 1 -8.21 -28.92 14.14
C MET A 1 -7.53 -28.28 12.96
N ALA A 2 -7.78 -26.99 12.73
CA ALA A 2 -7.27 -26.29 11.54
C ALA A 2 -5.78 -25.89 11.59
N GLY A 3 -5.11 -26.04 12.75
CA GLY A 3 -3.66 -25.83 12.87
C GLY A 3 -3.21 -24.38 12.99
N LEU A 4 -4.06 -23.48 13.50
CA LEU A 4 -3.68 -22.12 13.81
C LEU A 4 -2.87 -22.07 15.12
N ASP A 5 -1.71 -21.46 15.11
CA ASP A 5 -0.83 -21.38 16.28
C ASP A 5 -0.94 -20.07 17.04
N LEU A 6 -1.34 -18.99 16.37
CA LEU A 6 -1.48 -17.65 16.93
C LEU A 6 -2.70 -16.96 16.33
N GLU A 7 -3.59 -16.46 17.18
CA GLU A 7 -4.72 -15.65 16.75
C GLU A 7 -4.31 -14.19 16.60
N MET A 8 -4.48 -13.65 15.41
CA MET A 8 -4.26 -12.23 15.09
C MET A 8 -5.40 -11.69 14.25
N PRO A 9 -5.70 -10.37 14.30
CA PRO A 9 -5.15 -9.39 15.25
C PRO A 9 -5.76 -9.52 16.66
N GLY A 10 -5.06 -8.95 17.66
CA GLY A 10 -5.64 -8.77 18.98
C GLY A 10 -6.81 -7.78 19.04
N PRO A 11 -7.62 -7.78 20.10
CA PRO A 11 -7.61 -8.75 21.21
C PRO A 11 -8.10 -10.14 20.79
N PRO A 12 -7.60 -11.22 21.41
CA PRO A 12 -7.99 -12.58 21.05
C PRO A 12 -9.47 -12.81 21.33
N ARG A 13 -10.17 -13.48 20.40
CA ARG A 13 -11.59 -13.86 20.55
C ARG A 13 -11.73 -15.31 21.01
N TRP A 14 -10.79 -16.16 20.60
CA TRP A 14 -10.86 -17.61 20.78
C TRP A 14 -9.69 -18.16 21.59
N TYR A 15 -8.47 -17.59 21.45
CA TYR A 15 -7.23 -18.05 22.11
C TYR A 15 -6.97 -17.34 23.45
N GLY A 16 -7.99 -16.87 24.10
CA GLY A 16 -7.96 -16.36 25.47
C GLY A 16 -8.61 -17.30 26.43
N SER A 17 -9.51 -16.78 27.30
CA SER A 17 -10.25 -17.55 28.29
C SER A 17 -11.01 -18.73 27.68
N ARG A 18 -11.56 -18.58 26.49
CA ARG A 18 -12.29 -19.66 25.81
C ARG A 18 -11.42 -20.88 25.49
N LEU A 19 -10.15 -20.68 25.15
CA LEU A 19 -9.23 -21.79 24.91
C LEU A 19 -8.92 -22.50 26.25
N VAL A 20 -8.73 -21.73 27.32
CA VAL A 20 -8.53 -22.31 28.68
C VAL A 20 -9.74 -23.13 29.07
N GLU A 21 -10.94 -22.59 28.97
CA GLU A 21 -12.19 -23.29 29.23
C GLU A 21 -12.33 -24.59 28.42
N ALA A 22 -11.97 -24.58 27.14
CA ALA A 22 -12.02 -25.74 26.27
C ALA A 22 -10.99 -26.82 26.64
N VAL A 23 -9.83 -26.44 27.15
CA VAL A 23 -8.82 -27.37 27.67
C VAL A 23 -9.31 -27.97 29.00
N GLU A 24 -9.82 -27.15 29.88
CA GLU A 24 -10.38 -27.62 31.18
C GLU A 24 -11.59 -28.54 31.01
N ALA A 25 -12.42 -28.29 30.00
CA ALA A 25 -13.54 -29.16 29.61
C ALA A 25 -13.12 -30.46 28.92
N GLY A 26 -11.85 -30.57 28.49
CA GLY A 26 -11.34 -31.71 27.75
C GLY A 26 -11.68 -31.72 26.26
N ASP A 27 -12.25 -30.61 25.72
CA ASP A 27 -12.58 -30.46 24.31
C ASP A 27 -11.31 -30.28 23.44
N VAL A 28 -10.28 -29.68 24.02
CA VAL A 28 -8.97 -29.47 23.41
C VAL A 28 -7.88 -30.10 24.27
N PRO A 29 -7.15 -31.11 23.80
CA PRO A 29 -6.01 -31.66 24.50
C PRO A 29 -4.93 -30.58 24.71
N GLU A 30 -4.38 -30.47 25.93
CA GLU A 30 -3.31 -29.55 26.29
C GLU A 30 -2.09 -29.72 25.36
N SER A 31 -1.79 -30.96 24.98
CA SER A 31 -0.70 -31.27 24.04
C SER A 31 -0.80 -30.57 22.69
N VAL A 32 -1.98 -30.13 22.28
CA VAL A 32 -2.20 -29.37 21.06
C VAL A 32 -1.77 -27.91 21.24
N VAL A 33 -2.08 -27.36 22.44
CA VAL A 33 -1.62 -26.02 22.83
C VAL A 33 -0.11 -26.01 22.95
N ASP A 34 0.49 -27.02 23.60
CA ASP A 34 1.94 -27.20 23.72
C ASP A 34 2.63 -27.26 22.35
N ALA A 35 2.03 -27.97 21.42
CA ALA A 35 2.57 -28.07 20.05
C ALA A 35 2.53 -26.71 19.31
N ALA A 36 1.49 -25.90 19.51
CA ALA A 36 1.39 -24.56 18.96
C ALA A 36 2.44 -23.63 19.57
N VAL A 37 2.55 -23.62 20.91
CA VAL A 37 3.55 -22.85 21.64
C VAL A 37 4.96 -23.23 21.20
N ARG A 38 5.26 -24.53 21.08
CA ARG A 38 6.56 -25.00 20.59
C ARG A 38 6.92 -24.44 19.22
N ARG A 39 5.97 -24.40 18.28
CA ARG A 39 6.21 -23.82 16.94
C ARG A 39 6.50 -22.33 17.02
N LEU A 40 5.81 -21.58 17.88
CA LEU A 40 6.08 -20.16 18.11
C LEU A 40 7.46 -19.94 18.73
N LEU A 41 7.83 -20.74 19.72
CA LEU A 41 9.16 -20.67 20.35
C LEU A 41 10.29 -20.98 19.35
N VAL A 42 10.12 -22.00 18.50
CA VAL A 42 11.08 -22.31 17.43
C VAL A 42 11.17 -21.15 16.42
N LEU A 43 10.06 -20.51 16.11
CA LEU A 43 10.09 -19.32 15.24
C LEU A 43 10.88 -18.19 15.90
N ALA A 44 10.59 -17.89 17.17
CA ALA A 44 11.28 -16.85 17.95
C ALA A 44 12.81 -17.12 18.05
N GLU A 45 13.21 -18.38 18.23
CA GLU A 45 14.62 -18.79 18.23
C GLU A 45 15.26 -18.54 16.85
N ARG A 46 14.61 -19.00 15.77
CA ARG A 46 15.13 -18.84 14.40
C ARG A 46 15.23 -17.38 13.96
N THR A 47 14.33 -16.54 14.43
CA THR A 47 14.34 -15.10 14.18
C THR A 47 15.23 -14.34 15.15
N ARG A 48 15.88 -15.03 16.11
CA ARG A 48 16.73 -14.47 17.15
C ARG A 48 16.04 -13.45 18.05
N THR A 49 14.71 -13.57 18.19
CA THR A 49 13.91 -12.65 18.99
C THR A 49 14.29 -12.68 20.47
N PHE A 50 14.83 -13.81 20.97
CA PHE A 50 15.32 -13.91 22.34
C PHE A 50 16.66 -13.22 22.58
N ASP A 51 17.49 -13.08 21.53
CA ASP A 51 18.83 -12.52 21.64
C ASP A 51 18.86 -11.02 21.36
N GLU A 52 17.83 -10.50 20.72
CA GLU A 52 17.78 -9.13 20.23
C GLU A 52 16.68 -8.34 20.96
N PRO A 53 16.94 -7.07 21.37
CA PRO A 53 15.93 -6.24 22.02
C PRO A 53 14.74 -6.00 21.10
N HIS A 54 13.54 -6.09 21.67
CA HIS A 54 12.26 -5.93 20.93
C HIS A 54 11.97 -4.49 20.49
N ASP A 55 12.65 -3.51 21.08
CA ASP A 55 12.43 -2.08 20.85
C ASP A 55 13.42 -1.49 19.83
N ARG A 56 13.66 -2.18 18.72
CA ARG A 56 14.37 -1.55 17.62
C ARG A 56 13.49 -0.54 16.95
N GLU A 57 14.05 0.67 16.76
CA GLU A 57 13.40 1.64 15.87
C GLU A 57 13.20 1.01 14.49
N GLU A 58 12.02 1.24 13.93
CA GLU A 58 11.71 0.84 12.57
C GLU A 58 12.71 1.51 11.61
N GLN A 59 13.44 0.70 10.85
CA GLN A 59 14.46 1.20 9.93
C GLN A 59 14.03 1.00 8.50
N GLN A 60 14.16 2.05 7.72
CA GLN A 60 14.00 2.00 6.27
C GLN A 60 15.39 2.16 5.62
N LEU A 61 15.75 1.21 4.78
CA LEU A 61 16.99 1.27 4.03
C LEU A 61 16.70 1.85 2.63
N ASP A 62 17.25 3.03 2.37
CA ASP A 62 17.19 3.64 1.04
C ASP A 62 18.42 3.22 0.21
N GLU A 63 18.37 2.02 -0.30
CA GLU A 63 19.45 1.43 -1.09
C GLU A 63 19.30 1.75 -2.58
N PRO A 64 20.27 2.44 -3.23
CA PRO A 64 20.20 2.71 -4.66
C PRO A 64 20.03 1.47 -5.52
N ALA A 65 20.60 0.34 -5.11
CA ALA A 65 20.46 -0.94 -5.80
C ALA A 65 19.00 -1.43 -5.79
N HIS A 66 18.27 -1.22 -4.69
CA HIS A 66 16.85 -1.59 -4.60
C HIS A 66 15.99 -0.73 -5.52
N ARG A 67 16.29 0.58 -5.65
CA ARG A 67 15.60 1.47 -6.59
C ARG A 67 15.80 1.04 -8.05
N LEU A 68 17.02 0.67 -8.41
CA LEU A 68 17.32 0.15 -9.75
C LEU A 68 16.59 -1.17 -10.01
N LEU A 69 16.58 -2.06 -9.05
CA LEU A 69 15.87 -3.34 -9.15
C LEU A 69 14.35 -3.12 -9.28
N ALA A 70 13.76 -2.25 -8.46
CA ALA A 70 12.33 -1.91 -8.52
C ALA A 70 11.96 -1.31 -9.90
N ARG A 71 12.79 -0.41 -10.42
CA ARG A 71 12.59 0.15 -11.76
C ARG A 71 12.64 -0.92 -12.84
N ARG A 72 13.62 -1.82 -12.79
CA ARG A 72 13.75 -2.93 -13.74
C ARG A 72 12.54 -3.86 -13.66
N ALA A 73 12.17 -4.27 -12.46
CA ALA A 73 11.00 -5.13 -12.25
C ALA A 73 9.71 -4.47 -12.78
N SER A 74 9.50 -3.19 -12.51
CA SER A 74 8.35 -2.45 -13.02
C SER A 74 8.33 -2.40 -14.56
N THR A 75 9.49 -2.19 -15.19
CA THR A 75 9.60 -2.16 -16.65
C THR A 75 9.30 -3.53 -17.27
N GLU A 76 9.84 -4.61 -16.67
CA GLU A 76 9.63 -5.98 -17.15
C GLU A 76 8.20 -6.50 -16.89
N ALA A 77 7.51 -5.95 -15.88
CA ALA A 77 6.13 -6.31 -15.56
C ALA A 77 5.08 -5.66 -16.46
N MET A 78 5.45 -4.65 -17.26
CA MET A 78 4.50 -3.98 -18.15
C MET A 78 4.14 -4.86 -19.34
N VAL A 79 2.84 -5.06 -19.56
CA VAL A 79 2.31 -5.82 -20.70
C VAL A 79 1.59 -4.88 -21.66
N LEU A 80 2.09 -4.77 -22.88
CA LEU A 80 1.46 -4.00 -23.94
C LEU A 80 0.39 -4.86 -24.62
N LEU A 81 -0.88 -4.64 -24.29
CA LEU A 81 -1.99 -5.44 -24.80
C LEU A 81 -2.36 -5.13 -26.25
N LYS A 82 -2.23 -3.88 -26.66
CA LYS A 82 -2.51 -3.42 -28.02
C LYS A 82 -1.66 -2.22 -28.37
N ASN A 83 -1.13 -2.18 -29.59
CA ASN A 83 -0.44 -1.02 -30.14
C ASN A 83 -0.64 -0.95 -31.66
N ASP A 84 -1.34 0.04 -32.13
CA ASP A 84 -1.57 0.30 -33.55
C ASP A 84 -0.50 1.24 -34.14
N GLY A 85 0.74 1.18 -33.62
CA GLY A 85 1.87 1.94 -34.10
C GLY A 85 2.06 3.32 -33.44
N ILE A 86 1.27 3.66 -32.39
CA ILE A 86 1.44 4.92 -31.65
C ILE A 86 2.64 4.88 -30.69
N LEU A 87 2.97 3.72 -30.18
CA LEU A 87 4.12 3.52 -29.30
C LEU A 87 5.28 2.84 -30.04
N PRO A 88 6.53 3.25 -29.78
CA PRO A 88 6.96 4.34 -28.88
C PRO A 88 6.57 5.72 -29.42
N LEU A 89 6.29 6.65 -28.49
CA LEU A 89 5.98 8.02 -28.86
C LEU A 89 7.19 8.68 -29.53
N ALA A 90 6.98 9.25 -30.72
CA ALA A 90 7.96 10.08 -31.39
C ALA A 90 7.93 11.51 -30.82
N VAL A 91 8.64 11.72 -29.69
CA VAL A 91 8.60 12.94 -28.89
C VAL A 91 8.94 14.18 -29.72
N ASP A 92 9.86 14.03 -30.67
CA ASP A 92 10.28 15.08 -31.64
C ASP A 92 9.17 15.55 -32.60
N ARG A 93 8.08 14.77 -32.68
CA ARG A 93 6.92 15.07 -33.53
C ARG A 93 5.70 15.54 -32.74
N LEU A 94 5.79 15.60 -31.42
CA LEU A 94 4.71 15.99 -30.54
C LEU A 94 4.90 17.45 -30.10
N ALA A 95 3.84 18.24 -30.19
CA ALA A 95 3.83 19.60 -29.65
C ALA A 95 3.42 19.59 -28.16
N SER A 96 2.50 18.69 -27.78
CA SER A 96 2.01 18.58 -26.42
C SER A 96 1.57 17.16 -26.08
N LEU A 97 1.55 16.86 -24.77
CA LEU A 97 1.06 15.61 -24.20
C LEU A 97 0.03 15.92 -23.13
N ALA A 98 -1.18 15.40 -23.28
CA ALA A 98 -2.18 15.46 -22.24
C ALA A 98 -2.04 14.23 -21.31
N VAL A 99 -1.92 14.48 -20.01
CA VAL A 99 -1.87 13.46 -18.96
C VAL A 99 -3.13 13.62 -18.12
N ILE A 100 -4.00 12.61 -18.15
CA ILE A 100 -5.31 12.68 -17.54
C ILE A 100 -5.47 11.57 -16.49
N GLY A 101 -5.96 11.94 -15.32
CA GLY A 101 -6.22 11.02 -14.22
C GLY A 101 -5.49 11.42 -12.93
N PRO A 102 -6.13 11.26 -11.75
CA PRO A 102 -5.57 11.70 -10.47
C PRO A 102 -4.30 10.94 -10.11
N ASN A 103 -4.20 9.66 -10.46
CA ASN A 103 -3.04 8.83 -10.16
C ASN A 103 -1.81 9.17 -11.02
N ALA A 104 -1.95 10.03 -12.01
CA ALA A 104 -0.81 10.51 -12.77
C ALA A 104 0.05 11.49 -11.96
N ALA A 105 -0.57 12.32 -11.10
CA ALA A 105 0.12 13.27 -10.22
C ALA A 105 0.39 12.70 -8.82
N THR A 106 -0.34 11.68 -8.42
CA THR A 106 -0.18 11.05 -7.10
C THR A 106 0.20 9.60 -7.28
N ALA A 107 1.40 9.22 -6.83
CA ALA A 107 1.84 7.83 -6.87
C ALA A 107 1.01 7.01 -5.87
N MET A 108 0.15 6.13 -6.38
CA MET A 108 -0.62 5.19 -5.55
C MET A 108 0.20 3.92 -5.33
N ILE A 109 1.20 4.02 -4.45
CA ILE A 109 2.17 2.93 -4.20
C ILE A 109 1.61 1.79 -3.37
N MET A 110 0.47 2.01 -2.68
CA MET A 110 -0.17 0.99 -1.84
C MET A 110 -1.64 1.32 -1.57
N GLY A 111 -2.38 0.32 -1.05
CA GLY A 111 -3.79 0.47 -0.71
C GLY A 111 -4.09 1.25 0.58
N GLY A 112 -3.09 1.56 1.39
CA GLY A 112 -3.27 2.21 2.70
C GLY A 112 -3.76 1.23 3.79
N GLY A 113 -4.30 1.77 4.90
CA GLY A 113 -4.70 0.99 6.08
C GLY A 113 -3.48 0.41 6.80
N SER A 114 -3.58 -0.85 7.25
CA SER A 114 -2.49 -1.55 7.93
C SER A 114 -1.26 -1.83 7.06
N ALA A 115 -1.37 -1.67 5.76
CA ALA A 115 -0.27 -1.80 4.80
C ALA A 115 0.37 -0.44 4.46
N ALA A 116 -0.04 0.65 5.11
CA ALA A 116 0.51 1.97 4.84
C ALA A 116 1.99 2.02 5.26
N LEU A 117 2.82 2.45 4.33
CA LEU A 117 4.24 2.73 4.54
C LEU A 117 4.51 4.19 4.21
N VAL A 118 5.52 4.76 4.84
CA VAL A 118 6.09 6.04 4.42
C VAL A 118 7.22 5.71 3.46
N ALA A 119 7.02 6.00 2.17
CA ALA A 119 8.03 5.73 1.16
C ALA A 119 9.20 6.72 1.29
N GLN A 120 10.42 6.23 1.10
CA GLN A 120 11.62 7.09 1.04
C GLN A 120 11.61 7.94 -0.23
N HIS A 121 11.09 7.39 -1.32
CA HIS A 121 10.96 8.06 -2.61
C HIS A 121 9.63 7.72 -3.25
N GLU A 122 8.95 8.74 -3.71
CA GLU A 122 7.79 8.62 -4.58
C GLU A 122 8.07 9.37 -5.87
N THR A 123 7.74 8.76 -6.98
CA THR A 123 7.80 9.42 -8.28
C THR A 123 6.48 9.21 -8.99
N SER A 124 5.75 10.28 -9.20
CA SER A 124 4.53 10.23 -9.98
C SER A 124 4.83 10.05 -11.48
N LEU A 125 3.85 9.56 -12.24
CA LEU A 125 3.96 9.49 -13.69
C LEU A 125 4.18 10.88 -14.28
N LEU A 126 3.48 11.90 -13.78
CA LEU A 126 3.60 13.28 -14.22
C LEU A 126 5.01 13.82 -13.99
N ASP A 127 5.58 13.60 -12.82
CA ASP A 127 6.96 14.01 -12.50
C ASP A 127 7.96 13.33 -13.44
N ALA A 128 7.81 12.02 -13.64
CA ALA A 128 8.71 11.27 -14.51
C ALA A 128 8.63 11.74 -15.99
N LEU A 129 7.42 12.00 -16.48
CA LEU A 129 7.22 12.54 -17.84
C LEU A 129 7.78 13.96 -17.96
N THR A 130 7.51 14.81 -16.98
CA THR A 130 8.02 16.20 -16.94
C THR A 130 9.54 16.24 -16.91
N ALA A 131 10.16 15.43 -16.07
CA ALA A 131 11.61 15.34 -15.97
C ALA A 131 12.26 14.84 -17.29
N ARG A 132 11.58 13.91 -17.98
CA ARG A 132 12.13 13.29 -19.20
C ARG A 132 11.88 14.09 -20.45
N MET A 133 10.73 14.74 -20.59
CA MET A 133 10.23 15.31 -21.85
C MET A 133 9.80 16.79 -21.73
N GLY A 134 9.69 17.34 -20.52
CA GLY A 134 9.15 18.69 -20.32
C GLY A 134 9.95 19.82 -20.95
N SER A 135 11.23 19.59 -21.31
CA SER A 135 12.03 20.54 -22.10
C SER A 135 11.80 20.44 -23.60
N GLN A 136 11.11 19.40 -24.09
CA GLN A 136 10.94 19.10 -25.52
C GLN A 136 9.50 19.33 -25.98
N LEU A 137 8.53 19.17 -25.09
CA LEU A 137 7.11 19.34 -25.41
C LEU A 137 6.32 19.86 -24.19
N GLU A 138 5.17 20.46 -24.46
CA GLU A 138 4.25 20.92 -23.42
C GLU A 138 3.51 19.73 -22.80
N ILE A 139 3.59 19.58 -21.46
CA ILE A 139 2.84 18.58 -20.71
C ILE A 139 1.68 19.27 -20.00
N ARG A 140 0.45 18.86 -20.32
CA ARG A 140 -0.80 19.35 -19.70
C ARG A 140 -1.39 18.27 -18.83
N TYR A 141 -1.63 18.60 -17.56
CA TYR A 141 -2.23 17.66 -16.62
C TYR A 141 -3.62 18.10 -16.19
N GLU A 142 -4.54 17.13 -16.19
CA GLU A 142 -5.89 17.30 -15.62
C GLU A 142 -6.29 16.06 -14.84
N PRO A 143 -6.78 16.19 -13.60
CA PRO A 143 -7.20 15.04 -12.79
C PRO A 143 -8.42 14.33 -13.38
N GLY A 144 -9.30 15.04 -14.08
CA GLY A 144 -10.52 14.50 -14.69
C GLY A 144 -11.58 14.04 -13.70
N VAL A 145 -11.17 13.47 -12.56
CA VAL A 145 -12.05 12.97 -11.50
C VAL A 145 -11.40 13.17 -10.13
N VAL A 146 -12.23 13.37 -9.11
CA VAL A 146 -11.79 13.42 -7.71
C VAL A 146 -11.96 12.05 -7.08
N THR A 147 -10.89 11.52 -6.49
CA THR A 147 -10.84 10.19 -5.85
C THR A 147 -10.61 10.28 -4.35
N ASP A 148 -11.38 11.12 -3.65
CA ASP A 148 -11.30 11.19 -2.20
C ASP A 148 -11.96 9.94 -1.58
N ARG A 149 -11.28 9.29 -0.63
CA ARG A 149 -11.85 8.14 0.11
C ARG A 149 -12.98 8.54 1.04
N THR A 150 -12.99 9.79 1.46
CA THR A 150 -14.05 10.38 2.30
C THR A 150 -14.69 11.52 1.54
N ALA A 151 -16.00 11.65 1.67
CA ALA A 151 -16.70 12.79 1.13
C ALA A 151 -16.10 14.08 1.75
N ARG A 152 -15.78 15.05 0.89
CA ARG A 152 -15.35 16.37 1.38
C ARG A 152 -16.50 17.01 2.15
N PRO A 153 -16.23 17.68 3.28
CA PRO A 153 -17.24 18.50 3.91
C PRO A 153 -17.81 19.50 2.90
N LEU A 154 -19.10 19.66 2.87
CA LEU A 154 -19.74 20.68 2.03
C LEU A 154 -19.21 22.06 2.47
N GLY A 155 -18.63 22.79 1.55
CA GLY A 155 -18.22 24.17 1.79
C GLY A 155 -19.45 25.07 1.99
N GLY A 156 -19.29 26.17 2.72
CA GLY A 156 -20.39 27.09 3.04
C GLY A 156 -21.16 27.63 1.82
N HIS A 157 -20.55 27.63 0.63
CA HIS A 157 -21.17 28.06 -0.61
C HIS A 157 -22.00 26.98 -1.32
N THR A 158 -21.86 25.72 -0.89
CA THR A 158 -22.66 24.62 -1.47
C THR A 158 -23.96 24.38 -0.70
N THR A 159 -24.14 25.11 0.42
CA THR A 159 -25.33 25.03 1.27
C THR A 159 -26.26 26.23 1.11
N GLU A 160 -26.03 27.13 0.15
CA GLU A 160 -26.95 28.20 -0.16
C GLU A 160 -28.20 27.64 -0.81
N ARG A 161 -29.33 27.88 -0.16
CA ARG A 161 -30.64 27.57 -0.73
C ARG A 161 -31.00 28.58 -1.81
N SER A 162 -31.82 28.16 -2.75
CA SER A 162 -32.37 29.04 -3.80
C SER A 162 -33.20 30.21 -3.26
N ASP A 163 -33.54 30.20 -1.96
CA ASP A 163 -34.25 31.27 -1.24
C ASP A 163 -33.30 32.23 -0.49
N GLY A 164 -31.96 32.09 -0.65
CA GLY A 164 -30.97 32.94 -0.01
C GLY A 164 -30.67 32.59 1.45
N GLY A 165 -31.25 31.52 2.00
CA GLY A 165 -30.98 30.99 3.34
C GLY A 165 -29.74 30.09 3.33
N ARG A 166 -28.86 30.23 4.35
CA ARG A 166 -27.79 29.26 4.61
C ARG A 166 -28.38 28.06 5.35
N GLY A 167 -28.13 26.87 4.88
CA GLY A 167 -28.50 25.63 5.54
C GLY A 167 -27.42 25.11 6.49
#